data_97c53ac6da55de28f6fda5fe7a0e30e7
#
_entry.id   97c53ac6da55de28f6fda5fe7a0e30e7
#
_cell.length_a   1.000
_cell.length_b   1.000
_cell.length_c   1.000
_cell.angle_alpha   90.00
_cell.angle_beta   90.00
_cell.angle_gamma   90.00
#
_symmetry.space_group_name_H-M   'P 1'
#
loop_
_entity.id
_entity.type
_entity.pdbx_description
1 polymer ?
#
loop_
_entity_poly.entity_id
_entity_poly.type
_entity_poly.pdbx_seq_one_letter_code
_entity_poly.pdbx_strand_id
1 'polypeptide(L)'
;GYIAVTSPSWLTTEKPAEIEKFWIDAGSGLYSIESNIESMQKSGYSFVAAFTLPEECWIQNYFIPRQATEKELLIKYPEDKTVEDYVHSMKYEVDLYEKHKQHYGYVFYIGKKMGEKLSRK
;
A
#
# COMPACT_ATOMS: atom_id res chain seq x y z
N GLY A 1 20.25 3.32 12.68
CA GLY A 1 19.57 2.28 11.93
C GLY A 1 18.79 2.77 10.74
N TYR A 2 18.29 1.85 9.98
CA TYR A 2 17.49 2.13 8.80
C TYR A 2 16.05 1.67 9.01
N ILE A 3 15.14 2.33 8.30
CA ILE A 3 13.75 1.90 8.24
C ILE A 3 13.40 1.64 6.77
N ALA A 4 12.61 0.62 6.52
CA ALA A 4 12.11 0.31 5.19
C ALA A 4 10.62 0.04 5.30
N VAL A 5 9.82 0.82 4.56
CA VAL A 5 8.37 0.68 4.59
C VAL A 5 7.81 0.68 3.17
N THR A 6 6.73 -0.05 2.97
CA THR A 6 5.99 -0.06 1.72
C THR A 6 4.66 0.62 1.94
N SER A 7 4.30 1.53 1.08
CA SER A 7 3.04 2.26 1.21
C SER A 7 2.41 2.49 -0.17
N PRO A 8 1.08 2.31 -0.30
CA PRO A 8 0.41 2.68 -1.53
C PRO A 8 0.50 4.20 -1.70
N SER A 9 0.85 4.63 -2.89
CA SER A 9 1.13 6.04 -3.18
C SER A 9 0.62 6.43 -4.56
N TRP A 10 0.32 7.71 -4.73
CA TRP A 10 0.00 8.25 -6.04
C TRP A 10 1.26 8.34 -6.90
N LEU A 11 1.17 7.83 -8.11
CA LEU A 11 2.27 7.88 -9.09
C LEU A 11 2.10 9.03 -10.08
N THR A 12 0.89 9.58 -10.17
CA THR A 12 0.58 10.69 -11.09
C THR A 12 -0.14 11.79 -10.34
N THR A 13 -0.24 12.97 -10.96
CA THR A 13 -1.02 14.08 -10.43
C THR A 13 -2.52 13.85 -10.62
N GLU A 14 -2.88 13.02 -11.57
CA GLU A 14 -4.26 12.63 -11.81
C GLU A 14 -4.70 11.66 -10.71
N LYS A 15 -5.84 11.94 -10.09
CA LYS A 15 -6.33 11.15 -8.95
C LYS A 15 -7.76 10.68 -9.22
N PRO A 16 -7.93 9.53 -9.89
CA PRO A 16 -9.26 9.00 -10.13
C PRO A 16 -10.08 8.91 -8.85
N ALA A 17 -11.29 9.44 -8.87
CA ALA A 17 -12.15 9.51 -7.68
C ALA A 17 -12.44 8.13 -7.09
N GLU A 18 -12.56 7.13 -7.94
CA GLU A 18 -12.81 5.75 -7.52
C GLU A 18 -11.69 5.21 -6.62
N ILE A 19 -10.44 5.49 -6.97
CA ILE A 19 -9.25 5.10 -6.21
C ILE A 19 -9.21 5.86 -4.89
N GLU A 20 -9.41 7.17 -4.96
CA GLU A 20 -9.36 8.02 -3.78
C GLU A 20 -10.41 7.58 -2.75
N LYS A 21 -11.64 7.32 -3.22
CA LYS A 21 -12.72 6.86 -2.37
C LYS A 21 -12.40 5.51 -1.73
N PHE A 22 -11.86 4.57 -2.50
CA PHE A 22 -11.53 3.23 -1.99
C PHE A 22 -10.57 3.33 -0.80
N TRP A 23 -9.50 4.10 -0.94
CA TRP A 23 -8.48 4.20 0.10
C TRP A 23 -8.93 5.02 1.30
N ILE A 24 -9.75 6.04 1.08
CA ILE A 24 -10.35 6.81 2.18
C ILE A 24 -11.29 5.91 2.98
N ASP A 25 -12.14 5.14 2.32
CA ASP A 25 -13.07 4.22 2.97
C ASP A 25 -12.32 3.11 3.73
N ALA A 26 -11.14 2.75 3.27
CA ALA A 26 -10.28 1.79 3.97
C ALA A 26 -9.56 2.41 5.18
N GLY A 27 -9.74 3.71 5.41
CA GLY A 27 -9.19 4.39 6.57
C GLY A 27 -7.78 4.95 6.41
N SER A 28 -7.18 4.82 5.24
CA SER A 28 -5.79 5.23 5.03
C SER A 28 -5.60 6.45 4.14
N GLY A 29 -6.35 6.54 3.06
CA GLY A 29 -6.09 7.53 2.02
C GLY A 29 -4.79 7.26 1.28
N LEU A 30 -4.62 7.89 0.13
CA LEU A 30 -3.38 7.83 -0.63
C LEU A 30 -2.70 9.18 -0.61
N TYR A 31 -1.38 9.17 -0.49
CA TYR A 31 -0.56 10.37 -0.52
C TYR A 31 0.46 10.26 -1.65
N SER A 32 0.99 11.38 -2.09
CA SER A 32 2.03 11.41 -3.11
C SER A 32 3.35 10.88 -2.52
N ILE A 33 4.25 10.47 -3.40
CA ILE A 33 5.59 10.03 -3.00
C ILE A 33 6.29 11.15 -2.22
N GLU A 34 6.20 12.37 -2.71
CA GLU A 34 6.80 13.54 -2.06
C GLU A 34 6.26 13.76 -0.65
N SER A 35 4.95 13.64 -0.49
CA SER A 35 4.30 13.80 0.81
C SER A 35 4.73 12.72 1.79
N ASN A 36 4.87 11.49 1.33
CA ASN A 36 5.31 10.37 2.16
C ASN A 36 6.78 10.54 2.58
N ILE A 37 7.63 11.01 1.69
CA ILE A 37 9.03 11.31 1.99
C ILE A 37 9.10 12.40 3.06
N GLU A 38 8.30 13.45 2.91
CA GLU A 38 8.24 14.54 3.87
C GLU A 38 7.81 14.05 5.25
N SER A 39 6.82 13.17 5.31
CA SER A 39 6.36 12.57 6.56
C SER A 39 7.47 11.76 7.23
N MET A 40 8.23 11.02 6.44
CA MET A 40 9.38 10.26 6.93
C MET A 40 10.42 11.17 7.54
N GLN A 41 10.74 12.28 6.86
CA GLN A 41 11.72 13.25 7.34
C GLN A 41 11.26 13.92 8.63
N LYS A 42 9.99 14.27 8.73
CA LYS A 42 9.42 14.85 9.94
C LYS A 42 9.43 13.89 11.12
N SER A 43 9.46 12.60 10.85
CA SER A 43 9.52 11.57 11.88
C SER A 43 10.94 11.27 12.35
N GLY A 44 11.94 12.00 11.86
CA GLY A 44 13.32 11.86 12.31
C GLY A 44 14.20 10.98 11.46
N TYR A 45 13.81 10.73 10.22
CA TYR A 45 14.60 9.92 9.29
C TYR A 45 15.06 10.75 8.10
N SER A 46 16.29 10.57 7.68
CA SER A 46 16.74 11.17 6.43
C SER A 46 16.34 10.24 5.28
N PHE A 47 15.95 10.83 4.18
CA PHE A 47 15.55 10.08 3.00
C PHE A 47 16.79 9.42 2.35
N VAL A 48 16.69 8.13 2.07
CA VAL A 48 17.74 7.38 1.38
C VAL A 48 17.31 7.06 -0.05
N ALA A 49 16.16 6.41 -0.20
CA ALA A 49 15.68 6.00 -1.52
C ALA A 49 14.18 5.71 -1.48
N ALA A 50 13.54 5.84 -2.64
CA ALA A 50 12.19 5.40 -2.85
C ALA A 50 12.08 4.84 -4.26
N PHE A 51 11.37 3.74 -4.43
CA PHE A 51 11.16 3.17 -5.75
C PHE A 51 9.81 2.43 -5.79
N THR A 52 9.20 2.47 -6.97
CA THR A 52 7.94 1.77 -7.20
C THR A 52 8.22 0.28 -7.35
N LEU A 53 7.48 -0.54 -6.63
CA LEU A 53 7.61 -1.99 -6.75
C LEU A 53 7.07 -2.46 -8.09
N PRO A 54 7.75 -3.39 -8.76
CA PRO A 54 7.23 -3.97 -9.99
C PRO A 54 5.88 -4.64 -9.77
N GLU A 55 5.03 -4.56 -10.77
CA GLU A 55 3.71 -5.18 -10.74
C GLU A 55 3.74 -6.65 -10.36
N GLU A 56 4.71 -7.38 -10.89
CA GLU A 56 4.90 -8.81 -10.63
C GLU A 56 5.05 -9.15 -9.16
N CYS A 57 5.70 -8.27 -8.40
CA CYS A 57 5.85 -8.48 -6.95
C CYS A 57 4.50 -8.53 -6.25
N TRP A 58 3.54 -7.76 -6.71
CA TRP A 58 2.19 -7.73 -6.14
C TRP A 58 1.37 -8.90 -6.59
N ILE A 59 1.39 -9.20 -7.89
CA ILE A 59 0.59 -10.29 -8.45
C ILE A 59 1.08 -11.63 -7.92
N GLN A 60 2.37 -11.92 -8.02
CA GLN A 60 2.93 -13.21 -7.66
C GLN A 60 3.06 -13.45 -6.17
N ASN A 61 3.40 -12.42 -5.41
CA ASN A 61 3.73 -12.58 -4.00
C ASN A 61 2.65 -12.11 -3.04
N TYR A 62 1.64 -11.44 -3.52
CA TYR A 62 0.56 -10.92 -2.68
C TYR A 62 -0.83 -11.32 -3.18
N PHE A 63 -1.22 -10.92 -4.38
CA PHE A 63 -2.57 -11.17 -4.88
C PHE A 63 -2.87 -12.65 -5.08
N ILE A 64 -1.96 -13.38 -5.74
CA ILE A 64 -2.20 -14.81 -6.01
C ILE A 64 -2.26 -15.63 -4.72
N PRO A 65 -1.28 -15.53 -3.79
CA PRO A 65 -1.39 -16.23 -2.51
C PRO A 65 -2.63 -15.85 -1.71
N ARG A 66 -3.00 -14.57 -1.73
CA ARG A 66 -4.20 -14.10 -1.03
C ARG A 66 -5.47 -14.70 -1.61
N GLN A 67 -5.56 -14.82 -2.93
CA GLN A 67 -6.72 -15.44 -3.58
C GLN A 67 -6.90 -16.89 -3.17
N ALA A 68 -5.81 -17.63 -3.01
CA ALA A 68 -5.86 -19.01 -2.52
C ALA A 68 -6.44 -19.08 -1.11
N THR A 69 -6.00 -18.18 -0.24
CA THR A 69 -6.51 -18.07 1.14
C THR A 69 -7.99 -17.70 1.16
N GLU A 70 -8.40 -16.81 0.27
CA GLU A 70 -9.80 -16.39 0.14
C GLU A 70 -10.70 -17.57 -0.23
N LYS A 71 -10.26 -18.42 -1.16
CA LYS A 71 -11.00 -19.62 -1.52
C LYS A 71 -11.16 -20.57 -0.35
N GLU A 72 -10.11 -20.77 0.43
CA GLU A 72 -10.16 -21.61 1.62
C GLU A 72 -11.15 -21.06 2.65
N LEU A 73 -11.17 -19.75 2.84
CA LEU A 73 -12.12 -19.12 3.77
C LEU A 73 -13.56 -19.33 3.35
N LEU A 74 -13.86 -19.23 2.06
CA LEU A 74 -15.20 -19.45 1.56
C LEU A 74 -15.65 -20.91 1.70
N ILE A 75 -14.73 -21.85 1.59
CA ILE A 75 -15.02 -23.27 1.79
C ILE A 75 -15.23 -23.57 3.28
N LYS A 76 -14.36 -23.00 4.14
CA LYS A 76 -14.38 -23.26 5.58
C LYS A 76 -15.57 -22.59 6.28
N TYR A 77 -15.99 -21.43 5.80
CA TYR A 77 -17.08 -20.65 6.39
C TYR A 77 -18.14 -20.35 5.32
N PRO A 78 -18.84 -21.37 4.81
CA PRO A 78 -19.87 -21.15 3.82
C PRO A 78 -21.04 -20.35 4.43
N GLU A 79 -21.59 -19.44 3.64
CA GLU A 79 -22.72 -18.59 4.05
C GLU A 79 -22.43 -17.61 5.18
N ASP A 80 -21.16 -17.42 5.56
CA ASP A 80 -20.75 -16.38 6.51
C ASP A 80 -20.66 -15.06 5.76
N LYS A 81 -21.56 -14.14 6.05
CA LYS A 81 -21.62 -12.85 5.35
C LYS A 81 -20.37 -12.02 5.56
N THR A 82 -19.78 -12.06 6.74
CA THR A 82 -18.56 -11.30 7.04
C THR A 82 -17.40 -11.78 6.17
N VAL A 83 -17.28 -13.10 5.98
CA VAL A 83 -16.25 -13.69 5.12
C VAL A 83 -16.52 -13.33 3.67
N GLU A 84 -17.77 -13.41 3.22
CA GLU A 84 -18.15 -13.05 1.87
C GLU A 84 -17.84 -11.60 1.55
N ASP A 85 -18.16 -10.69 2.47
CA ASP A 85 -17.91 -9.26 2.31
C ASP A 85 -16.41 -8.99 2.26
N TYR A 86 -15.61 -9.67 3.08
CA TYR A 86 -14.16 -9.56 3.08
C TYR A 86 -13.58 -9.98 1.73
N VAL A 87 -13.99 -11.15 1.23
CA VAL A 87 -13.50 -11.66 -0.05
C VAL A 87 -13.90 -10.73 -1.21
N HIS A 88 -15.11 -10.20 -1.18
CA HIS A 88 -15.58 -9.24 -2.17
C HIS A 88 -14.73 -7.97 -2.17
N SER A 89 -14.42 -7.46 -0.99
CA SER A 89 -13.56 -6.29 -0.82
C SER A 89 -12.17 -6.53 -1.42
N MET A 90 -11.60 -7.71 -1.17
CA MET A 90 -10.27 -8.05 -1.66
C MET A 90 -10.25 -8.18 -3.18
N LYS A 91 -11.28 -8.78 -3.77
CA LYS A 91 -11.41 -8.89 -5.22
C LYS A 91 -11.56 -7.52 -5.86
N TYR A 92 -12.31 -6.63 -5.22
CA TYR A 92 -12.49 -5.28 -5.70
C TYR A 92 -11.17 -4.52 -5.72
N GLU A 93 -10.33 -4.71 -4.70
CA GLU A 93 -9.00 -4.09 -4.66
C GLU A 93 -8.14 -4.52 -5.84
N VAL A 94 -8.15 -5.81 -6.18
CA VAL A 94 -7.39 -6.34 -7.32
C VAL A 94 -7.89 -5.73 -8.63
N ASP A 95 -9.19 -5.71 -8.83
CA ASP A 95 -9.81 -5.15 -10.04
C ASP A 95 -9.49 -3.67 -10.18
N LEU A 96 -9.54 -2.94 -9.07
CA LEU A 96 -9.25 -1.53 -9.02
C LEU A 96 -7.78 -1.26 -9.39
N TYR A 97 -6.86 -2.06 -8.86
CA TYR A 97 -5.44 -1.96 -9.18
C TYR A 97 -5.21 -2.21 -10.67
N GLU A 98 -5.79 -3.27 -11.23
CA GLU A 98 -5.65 -3.61 -12.65
C GLU A 98 -6.14 -2.47 -13.55
N LYS A 99 -7.24 -1.82 -13.16
CA LYS A 99 -7.84 -0.73 -13.92
C LYS A 99 -7.04 0.55 -13.86
N HIS A 100 -6.43 0.84 -12.71
CA HIS A 100 -5.81 2.15 -12.44
C HIS A 100 -4.33 2.09 -12.05
N LYS A 101 -3.66 1.01 -12.35
CA LYS A 101 -2.24 0.82 -11.95
C LYS A 101 -1.28 1.87 -12.51
N GLN A 102 -1.70 2.66 -13.48
CA GLN A 102 -0.91 3.76 -14.02
C GLN A 102 -0.87 4.94 -13.05
N HIS A 103 -1.90 5.10 -12.24
CA HIS A 103 -2.08 6.26 -11.38
C HIS A 103 -1.60 6.04 -9.95
N TYR A 104 -1.59 4.81 -9.47
CA TYR A 104 -1.10 4.51 -8.14
C TYR A 104 -0.41 3.15 -8.10
N GLY A 105 0.37 2.95 -7.05
CA GLY A 105 1.06 1.69 -6.85
C GLY A 105 1.70 1.68 -5.49
N TYR A 106 2.45 0.64 -5.23
CA TYR A 106 3.12 0.47 -3.96
C TYR A 106 4.57 0.92 -4.10
N VAL A 107 4.97 1.80 -3.20
CA VAL A 107 6.30 2.40 -3.23
C VAL A 107 7.04 1.97 -1.98
N PHE A 108 8.28 1.58 -2.16
CA PHE A 108 9.17 1.17 -1.10
C PHE A 108 10.02 2.37 -0.69
N TYR A 109 9.96 2.73 0.59
CA TYR A 109 10.68 3.88 1.11
C TYR A 109 11.75 3.43 2.08
N ILE A 110 12.96 3.96 1.94
CA ILE A 110 14.08 3.68 2.82
C ILE A 110 14.55 4.97 3.45
N GLY A 111 14.66 4.97 4.77
CA GLY A 111 15.17 6.11 5.52
C GLY A 111 16.20 5.69 6.55
N LYS A 112 17.04 6.62 6.95
CA LYS A 112 18.06 6.42 7.98
C LYS A 112 17.73 7.25 9.19
N LYS A 113 17.73 6.64 10.36
CA LYS A 113 17.42 7.33 11.61
C LYS A 113 18.51 8.36 11.95
N MET A 114 18.11 9.58 12.25
CA MET A 114 19.01 10.69 12.53
C MET A 114 19.00 11.17 13.98
N GLY A 115 17.96 10.87 14.70
CA GLY A 115 17.68 11.47 16.00
C GLY A 115 18.82 11.39 17.02
N GLU A 116 19.47 10.24 17.12
CA GLU A 116 20.53 10.03 18.09
C GLU A 116 21.75 10.93 17.86
N LYS A 117 22.11 11.14 16.61
CA LYS A 117 23.23 12.00 16.26
C LYS A 117 22.97 13.45 16.64
N LEU A 118 21.73 13.88 16.40
CA LEU A 118 21.34 15.24 16.70
C LEU A 118 21.28 15.52 18.21
N SER A 119 20.79 14.54 18.97
CA SER A 119 20.64 14.67 20.40
C SER A 119 21.94 14.72 21.17
N ARG A 120 23.04 14.33 20.58
CA ARG A 120 24.36 14.36 21.20
C ARG A 120 25.04 15.71 21.11
N LYS A 121 24.43 16.60 20.39
CA LYS A 121 24.95 17.93 20.20
C LYS A 121 24.12 18.93 21.00
#